data_939efd427282bfcc3936a66528fbc2e6
#
_entry.id   939efd427282bfcc3936a66528fbc2e6
#
_cell.length_a   1.000
_cell.length_b   1.000
_cell.length_c   1.000
_cell.angle_alpha   90.00
_cell.angle_beta   90.00
_cell.angle_gamma   90.00
#
_symmetry.space_group_name_H-M   'P 1'
#
loop_
_entity.id
_entity.type
_entity.pdbx_description
1 polymer ?
#
loop_
_entity_poly.entity_id
_entity_poly.type
_entity_poly.pdbx_seq_one_letter_code
_entity_poly.pdbx_strand_id
1 'polypeptide(L)'
;MTAHATPAAPASHGEHAAPAAESTPALWHHLTNHQQVDERQLMSVTRGEGMRVWDQHGREYLDATSGGVWCVNVGYGRAEIADAVREQLLTLCYFAQSYASEPARALSARLLEKMPGLSRVYFANSGSEANEKAFKMVRQIAHKRHGGRKKYKILYRERDYHGSTLGCLSATGQEQRRDQYGPFVPDFVAVPHCLEYRSQWGDVANYGERAAAAIEAVILREGPDTVGALCL
;
A
#
# COMPACT_ATOMS: atom_id res chain seq x y z
N MET A 1 45.77 -4.53 -32.97
CA MET A 1 45.04 -5.82 -32.89
C MET A 1 44.09 -5.73 -31.73
N THR A 2 42.87 -5.30 -32.00
CA THR A 2 41.80 -5.16 -31.02
C THR A 2 40.87 -6.38 -31.11
N ALA A 3 40.89 -7.23 -30.08
CA ALA A 3 40.02 -8.39 -29.98
C ALA A 3 38.60 -7.94 -29.67
N HIS A 4 37.67 -8.17 -30.58
CA HIS A 4 36.25 -8.05 -30.35
C HIS A 4 35.78 -9.21 -29.46
N ALA A 5 35.30 -8.88 -28.25
CA ALA A 5 34.62 -9.86 -27.41
C ALA A 5 33.21 -10.13 -27.99
N THR A 6 32.95 -11.37 -28.29
CA THR A 6 31.63 -11.87 -28.71
C THR A 6 30.64 -11.74 -27.53
N PRO A 7 29.43 -11.22 -27.70
CA PRO A 7 28.44 -11.20 -26.64
C PRO A 7 28.01 -12.61 -26.25
N ALA A 8 27.99 -12.89 -24.95
CA ALA A 8 27.52 -14.16 -24.41
C ALA A 8 26.02 -14.36 -24.75
N ALA A 9 25.67 -15.56 -25.18
CA ALA A 9 24.31 -15.98 -25.44
C ALA A 9 23.43 -15.81 -24.18
N PRO A 10 22.13 -15.50 -24.33
CA PRO A 10 21.22 -15.38 -23.20
C PRO A 10 21.13 -16.74 -22.48
N ALA A 11 21.27 -16.71 -21.16
CA ALA A 11 21.11 -17.89 -20.32
C ALA A 11 19.72 -18.51 -20.57
N SER A 12 19.69 -19.78 -20.92
CA SER A 12 18.47 -20.57 -21.00
C SER A 12 17.77 -20.53 -19.64
N HIS A 13 16.57 -20.00 -19.60
CA HIS A 13 15.71 -20.11 -18.42
C HIS A 13 15.50 -21.60 -18.15
N GLY A 14 16.03 -22.08 -17.01
CA GLY A 14 15.87 -23.46 -16.61
C GLY A 14 14.39 -23.82 -16.59
N GLU A 15 14.06 -24.96 -17.15
CA GLU A 15 12.75 -25.59 -17.04
C GLU A 15 12.43 -25.74 -15.55
N HIS A 16 11.53 -24.91 -15.05
CA HIS A 16 10.93 -25.16 -13.75
C HIS A 16 10.11 -26.44 -13.87
N ALA A 17 10.60 -27.51 -13.27
CA ALA A 17 9.85 -28.75 -13.14
C ALA A 17 8.49 -28.42 -12.52
N ALA A 18 7.41 -28.86 -13.16
CA ALA A 18 6.07 -28.73 -12.63
C ALA A 18 6.01 -29.37 -11.23
N PRO A 19 5.43 -28.69 -10.23
CA PRO A 19 5.31 -29.27 -8.90
C PRO A 19 4.47 -30.55 -8.98
N ALA A 20 4.95 -31.59 -8.29
CA ALA A 20 4.24 -32.86 -8.17
C ALA A 20 2.82 -32.61 -7.62
N ALA A 21 1.82 -33.17 -8.27
CA ALA A 21 0.44 -33.16 -7.80
C ALA A 21 0.37 -33.76 -6.38
N GLU A 22 -0.41 -33.13 -5.50
CA GLU A 22 -0.80 -33.60 -4.14
C GLU A 22 -0.07 -33.02 -2.92
N SER A 23 0.69 -31.94 -3.00
CA SER A 23 1.08 -31.25 -1.77
C SER A 23 0.02 -30.21 -1.37
N THR A 24 -0.39 -30.21 -0.11
CA THR A 24 -1.17 -29.11 0.49
C THR A 24 -0.48 -27.79 0.16
N PRO A 25 -1.19 -26.78 -0.40
CA PRO A 25 -0.56 -25.51 -0.74
C PRO A 25 0.17 -24.91 0.47
N ALA A 26 1.48 -24.71 0.36
CA ALA A 26 2.27 -24.11 1.43
C ALA A 26 2.11 -22.59 1.52
N LEU A 27 1.55 -21.97 0.47
CA LEU A 27 1.35 -20.54 0.40
C LEU A 27 0.07 -20.13 1.11
N TRP A 28 0.18 -19.24 2.09
CA TRP A 28 -0.97 -18.59 2.71
C TRP A 28 -1.36 -17.38 1.89
N HIS A 29 -2.43 -17.49 1.13
CA HIS A 29 -2.93 -16.41 0.28
C HIS A 29 -3.55 -15.29 1.12
N HIS A 30 -3.20 -14.05 0.79
CA HIS A 30 -3.72 -12.87 1.46
C HIS A 30 -5.22 -12.69 1.23
N LEU A 31 -5.99 -12.35 2.28
CA LEU A 31 -7.45 -12.11 2.23
C LEU A 31 -8.25 -13.25 1.57
N THR A 32 -7.82 -14.47 1.76
CA THR A 32 -8.43 -15.65 1.10
C THR A 32 -8.94 -16.62 2.15
N ASN A 33 -10.14 -17.15 1.93
CA ASN A 33 -10.64 -18.27 2.72
C ASN A 33 -9.97 -19.55 2.23
N HIS A 34 -9.04 -20.08 3.03
CA HIS A 34 -8.21 -21.25 2.65
C HIS A 34 -9.02 -22.52 2.42
N GLN A 35 -10.17 -22.70 3.05
CA GLN A 35 -11.05 -23.83 2.75
C GLN A 35 -11.55 -23.79 1.29
N GLN A 36 -11.85 -22.58 0.79
CA GLN A 36 -12.27 -22.40 -0.60
C GLN A 36 -11.10 -22.49 -1.59
N VAL A 37 -9.88 -22.21 -1.15
CA VAL A 37 -8.68 -22.34 -1.97
C VAL A 37 -8.35 -23.80 -2.22
N ASP A 38 -8.45 -24.67 -1.20
CA ASP A 38 -8.17 -26.09 -1.31
C ASP A 38 -9.19 -26.83 -2.17
N GLU A 39 -10.43 -26.33 -2.24
CA GLU A 39 -11.52 -26.88 -3.05
C GLU A 39 -11.53 -26.34 -4.49
N ARG A 40 -10.83 -25.25 -4.77
CA ARG A 40 -10.79 -24.61 -6.09
C ARG A 40 -9.36 -24.58 -6.61
N GLN A 41 -9.17 -25.04 -7.82
CA GLN A 41 -7.91 -24.80 -8.52
C GLN A 41 -7.74 -23.29 -8.76
N LEU A 42 -6.89 -22.63 -7.95
CA LEU A 42 -6.56 -21.24 -8.17
C LEU A 42 -5.82 -21.06 -9.50
N MET A 43 -6.20 -20.03 -10.21
CA MET A 43 -5.47 -19.58 -11.39
C MET A 43 -4.07 -19.13 -10.97
N SER A 44 -3.03 -19.75 -11.55
CA SER A 44 -1.65 -19.26 -11.44
C SER A 44 -1.33 -18.39 -12.64
N VAL A 45 -1.00 -17.13 -12.40
CA VAL A 45 -0.53 -16.21 -13.44
C VAL A 45 0.97 -16.44 -13.63
N THR A 46 1.38 -16.79 -14.86
CA THR A 46 2.75 -17.20 -15.19
C THR A 46 3.53 -16.19 -16.02
N ARG A 47 2.82 -15.29 -16.73
CA ARG A 47 3.41 -14.28 -17.60
C ARG A 47 2.57 -13.02 -17.62
N GLY A 48 3.22 -11.86 -17.77
CA GLY A 48 2.57 -10.58 -18.02
C GLY A 48 3.30 -9.79 -19.10
N GLU A 49 2.56 -9.05 -19.94
CA GLU A 49 3.10 -8.16 -20.97
C GLU A 49 2.12 -7.01 -21.23
N GLY A 50 2.54 -5.76 -21.07
CA GLY A 50 1.68 -4.60 -21.17
C GLY A 50 0.53 -4.68 -20.16
N MET A 51 -0.70 -4.80 -20.66
CA MET A 51 -1.91 -4.96 -19.82
C MET A 51 -2.47 -6.39 -19.84
N ARG A 52 -1.72 -7.36 -20.32
CA ARG A 52 -2.16 -8.76 -20.49
C ARG A 52 -1.40 -9.68 -19.57
N VAL A 53 -2.10 -10.72 -19.09
CA VAL A 53 -1.52 -11.77 -18.28
C VAL A 53 -1.94 -13.13 -18.84
N TRP A 54 -1.15 -14.16 -18.58
CA TRP A 54 -1.43 -15.54 -18.98
C TRP A 54 -1.39 -16.48 -17.78
N ASP A 55 -2.33 -17.39 -17.75
CA ASP A 55 -2.37 -18.41 -16.70
C ASP A 55 -1.42 -19.60 -17.01
N GLN A 56 -1.40 -20.58 -16.11
CA GLN A 56 -0.61 -21.81 -16.24
C GLN A 56 -1.01 -22.69 -17.44
N HIS A 57 -2.15 -22.44 -18.05
CA HIS A 57 -2.66 -23.15 -19.24
C HIS A 57 -2.44 -22.34 -20.53
N GLY A 58 -1.76 -21.18 -20.44
CA GLY A 58 -1.52 -20.31 -21.57
C GLY A 58 -2.72 -19.47 -22.01
N ARG A 59 -3.81 -19.45 -21.24
CA ARG A 59 -4.96 -18.58 -21.55
C ARG A 59 -4.64 -17.14 -21.22
N GLU A 60 -5.00 -16.27 -22.13
CA GLU A 60 -4.78 -14.82 -22.03
C GLU A 60 -5.95 -14.12 -21.33
N TYR A 61 -5.62 -13.15 -20.51
CA TYR A 61 -6.57 -12.28 -19.83
C TYR A 61 -6.13 -10.82 -19.93
N LEU A 62 -7.11 -9.92 -20.00
CA LEU A 62 -6.86 -8.48 -19.82
C LEU A 62 -6.85 -8.18 -18.32
N ASP A 63 -5.73 -7.68 -17.82
CA ASP A 63 -5.65 -7.19 -16.44
C ASP A 63 -6.14 -5.75 -16.34
N ALA A 64 -7.41 -5.58 -15.96
CA ALA A 64 -8.03 -4.29 -15.75
C ALA A 64 -7.81 -3.72 -14.33
N THR A 65 -7.06 -4.44 -13.48
CA THR A 65 -6.85 -4.09 -12.07
C THR A 65 -5.40 -3.78 -11.72
N SER A 66 -4.50 -3.83 -12.71
CA SER A 66 -3.07 -3.53 -12.52
C SER A 66 -2.42 -4.40 -11.45
N GLY A 67 -2.49 -5.72 -11.63
CA GLY A 67 -1.96 -6.72 -10.68
C GLY A 67 -2.89 -7.01 -9.51
N GLY A 68 -4.19 -6.75 -9.66
CA GLY A 68 -5.22 -7.01 -8.64
C GLY A 68 -5.42 -5.86 -7.65
N VAL A 69 -4.39 -5.08 -7.38
CA VAL A 69 -4.41 -4.00 -6.36
C VAL A 69 -3.65 -2.74 -6.81
N TRP A 70 -3.72 -2.41 -8.08
CA TRP A 70 -3.17 -1.18 -8.69
C TRP A 70 -1.64 -1.02 -8.58
N CYS A 71 -0.89 -2.12 -8.53
CA CYS A 71 0.55 -2.10 -8.31
C CYS A 71 1.39 -2.08 -9.59
N VAL A 72 0.80 -2.34 -10.77
CA VAL A 72 1.50 -2.47 -12.05
C VAL A 72 1.02 -1.42 -13.06
N ASN A 73 0.95 -0.16 -12.63
CA ASN A 73 0.36 0.93 -13.41
C ASN A 73 1.10 1.26 -14.72
N VAL A 74 2.37 0.86 -14.84
CA VAL A 74 3.17 1.05 -16.05
C VAL A 74 3.13 -0.16 -17.00
N GLY A 75 2.38 -1.20 -16.64
CA GLY A 75 2.29 -2.45 -17.39
C GLY A 75 3.39 -3.44 -17.06
N TYR A 76 3.17 -4.68 -17.46
CA TYR A 76 4.09 -5.80 -17.29
C TYR A 76 5.22 -5.80 -18.32
N GLY A 77 6.32 -6.49 -18.04
CA GLY A 77 7.39 -6.76 -19.01
C GLY A 77 8.22 -5.54 -19.40
N ARG A 78 8.34 -4.54 -18.54
CA ARG A 78 9.09 -3.31 -18.80
C ARG A 78 10.59 -3.55 -18.65
N ALA A 79 11.26 -3.82 -19.79
CA ALA A 79 12.69 -4.15 -19.83
C ALA A 79 13.56 -3.03 -19.24
N GLU A 80 13.24 -1.78 -19.55
CA GLU A 80 14.00 -0.61 -19.05
C GLU A 80 13.97 -0.50 -17.52
N ILE A 81 12.91 -0.94 -16.86
CA ILE A 81 12.84 -0.98 -15.38
C ILE A 81 13.67 -2.15 -14.85
N ALA A 82 13.54 -3.32 -15.48
CA ALA A 82 14.28 -4.52 -15.09
C ALA A 82 15.80 -4.30 -15.21
N ASP A 83 16.25 -3.67 -16.29
CA ASP A 83 17.66 -3.36 -16.51
C ASP A 83 18.20 -2.35 -15.49
N ALA A 84 17.46 -1.28 -15.21
CA ALA A 84 17.85 -0.31 -14.20
C ALA A 84 17.94 -0.94 -12.79
N VAL A 85 16.99 -1.82 -12.43
CA VAL A 85 17.02 -2.57 -11.16
C VAL A 85 18.22 -3.50 -11.13
N ARG A 86 18.50 -4.23 -12.22
CA ARG A 86 19.66 -5.13 -12.33
C ARG A 86 20.98 -4.37 -12.14
N GLU A 87 21.17 -3.25 -12.82
CA GLU A 87 22.37 -2.41 -12.70
C GLU A 87 22.55 -1.91 -11.27
N GLN A 88 21.49 -1.43 -10.64
CA GLN A 88 21.56 -0.95 -9.26
C GLN A 88 21.90 -2.07 -8.27
N LEU A 89 21.32 -3.26 -8.43
CA LEU A 89 21.61 -4.43 -7.59
C LEU A 89 23.06 -4.88 -7.71
N LEU A 90 23.65 -4.82 -8.90
CA LEU A 90 25.07 -5.14 -9.13
C LEU A 90 25.99 -4.07 -8.56
N THR A 91 25.57 -2.81 -8.50
CA THR A 91 26.36 -1.70 -7.98
C THR A 91 26.30 -1.62 -6.47
N LEU A 92 25.08 -1.59 -5.91
CA LEU A 92 24.82 -1.53 -4.48
C LEU A 92 23.38 -1.93 -4.23
N CYS A 93 23.17 -3.16 -3.72
CA CYS A 93 21.85 -3.70 -3.46
C CYS A 93 21.20 -3.13 -2.20
N TYR A 94 21.99 -2.82 -1.18
CA TYR A 94 21.51 -2.28 0.10
C TYR A 94 22.61 -1.56 0.86
N PHE A 95 22.22 -0.51 1.56
CA PHE A 95 23.00 0.08 2.65
C PHE A 95 22.03 0.68 3.68
N ALA A 96 22.48 0.75 4.95
CA ALA A 96 21.62 1.22 6.05
C ALA A 96 21.15 2.67 5.80
N GLN A 97 19.86 2.94 6.08
CA GLN A 97 19.23 4.25 5.82
C GLN A 97 19.77 5.42 6.67
N SER A 98 20.64 5.15 7.65
CA SER A 98 21.42 6.18 8.33
C SER A 98 22.46 6.84 7.42
N TYR A 99 22.73 6.25 6.28
CA TYR A 99 23.59 6.79 5.22
C TYR A 99 22.76 7.20 4.02
N ALA A 100 23.28 8.10 3.20
CA ALA A 100 22.62 8.51 1.96
C ALA A 100 22.82 7.46 0.85
N SER A 101 21.76 7.20 0.11
CA SER A 101 21.76 6.41 -1.12
C SER A 101 21.41 7.33 -2.28
N GLU A 102 22.18 7.29 -3.38
CA GLU A 102 21.97 8.19 -4.52
C GLU A 102 20.60 8.01 -5.18
N PRO A 103 20.09 6.78 -5.44
CA PRO A 103 18.75 6.60 -5.98
C PRO A 103 17.66 7.18 -5.07
N ALA A 104 17.79 7.03 -3.75
CA ALA A 104 16.82 7.58 -2.80
C ALA A 104 16.84 9.12 -2.78
N ARG A 105 18.03 9.74 -2.87
CA ARG A 105 18.20 11.20 -2.97
C ARG A 105 17.56 11.75 -4.24
N ALA A 106 17.87 11.15 -5.38
CA ALA A 106 17.34 11.56 -6.66
C ALA A 106 15.81 11.44 -6.70
N LEU A 107 15.25 10.31 -6.22
CA LEU A 107 13.80 10.11 -6.14
C LEU A 107 13.15 11.12 -5.19
N SER A 108 13.75 11.38 -4.03
CA SER A 108 13.23 12.37 -3.06
C SER A 108 13.14 13.76 -3.68
N ALA A 109 14.17 14.20 -4.40
CA ALA A 109 14.16 15.49 -5.07
C ALA A 109 13.03 15.60 -6.09
N ARG A 110 12.88 14.58 -6.95
CA ARG A 110 11.82 14.53 -7.97
C ARG A 110 10.40 14.50 -7.37
N LEU A 111 10.22 13.80 -6.25
CA LEU A 111 8.93 13.79 -5.55
C LEU A 111 8.59 15.16 -4.99
N LEU A 112 9.54 15.84 -4.36
CA LEU A 112 9.31 17.16 -3.76
C LEU A 112 9.00 18.23 -4.81
N GLU A 113 9.53 18.14 -6.04
CA GLU A 113 9.11 19.00 -7.15
C GLU A 113 7.61 18.90 -7.47
N LYS A 114 7.00 17.72 -7.24
CA LYS A 114 5.58 17.46 -7.47
C LYS A 114 4.69 17.71 -6.26
N MET A 115 5.27 17.95 -5.10
CA MET A 115 4.58 18.07 -3.82
C MET A 115 4.92 19.40 -3.12
N PRO A 116 4.45 20.54 -3.65
CA PRO A 116 4.75 21.85 -3.09
C PRO A 116 4.30 21.95 -1.63
N GLY A 117 5.10 22.57 -0.80
CA GLY A 117 4.86 22.69 0.64
C GLY A 117 5.43 21.56 1.50
N LEU A 118 5.89 20.46 0.90
CA LEU A 118 6.63 19.42 1.60
C LEU A 118 8.14 19.61 1.45
N SER A 119 8.92 19.17 2.43
CA SER A 119 10.36 19.39 2.48
C SER A 119 11.20 18.12 2.67
N ARG A 120 10.57 16.99 2.96
CA ARG A 120 11.25 15.72 3.23
C ARG A 120 10.42 14.54 2.73
N VAL A 121 11.11 13.48 2.36
CA VAL A 121 10.53 12.17 2.01
C VAL A 121 11.05 11.12 2.99
N TYR A 122 10.14 10.30 3.51
CA TYR A 122 10.47 9.18 4.38
C TYR A 122 9.95 7.88 3.75
N PHE A 123 10.86 7.08 3.21
CA PHE A 123 10.52 5.84 2.51
C PHE A 123 10.10 4.73 3.48
N ALA A 124 9.22 3.86 3.00
CA ALA A 124 8.75 2.66 3.67
C ALA A 124 8.61 1.53 2.64
N ASN A 125 8.54 0.27 3.12
CA ASN A 125 8.41 -0.89 2.23
C ASN A 125 6.95 -1.20 1.86
N SER A 126 5.99 -0.62 2.58
CA SER A 126 4.56 -0.80 2.34
C SER A 126 3.75 0.43 2.75
N GLY A 127 2.49 0.50 2.28
CA GLY A 127 1.55 1.53 2.72
C GLY A 127 1.26 1.46 4.23
N SER A 128 1.17 0.26 4.80
CA SER A 128 1.02 0.08 6.25
C SER A 128 2.18 0.69 7.02
N GLU A 129 3.42 0.42 6.62
CA GLU A 129 4.60 1.01 7.26
C GLU A 129 4.62 2.55 7.11
N ALA A 130 4.22 3.07 5.95
CA ALA A 130 4.15 4.50 5.73
C ALA A 130 3.15 5.17 6.68
N ASN A 131 1.95 4.59 6.82
CA ASN A 131 0.93 5.08 7.74
C ASN A 131 1.35 4.94 9.21
N GLU A 132 1.97 3.83 9.62
CA GLU A 132 2.54 3.68 10.97
C GLU A 132 3.55 4.77 11.28
N LYS A 133 4.44 5.09 10.33
CA LYS A 133 5.39 6.20 10.47
C LYS A 133 4.68 7.53 10.61
N ALA A 134 3.65 7.80 9.79
CA ALA A 134 2.85 9.02 9.85
C ALA A 134 2.15 9.17 11.21
N PHE A 135 1.48 8.11 11.70
CA PHE A 135 0.81 8.13 13.01
C PHE A 135 1.79 8.37 14.17
N LYS A 136 2.95 7.72 14.13
CA LYS A 136 4.01 7.97 15.10
C LYS A 136 4.53 9.40 15.05
N MET A 137 4.73 9.97 13.86
CA MET A 137 5.16 11.36 13.69
C MET A 137 4.12 12.34 14.24
N VAL A 138 2.84 12.15 13.97
CA VAL A 138 1.75 12.97 14.54
C VAL A 138 1.85 12.99 16.05
N ARG A 139 1.93 11.84 16.70
CA ARG A 139 2.03 11.72 18.16
C ARG A 139 3.33 12.31 18.73
N GLN A 140 4.45 12.11 18.04
CA GLN A 140 5.74 12.68 18.46
C GLN A 140 5.76 14.20 18.36
N ILE A 141 5.23 14.75 17.27
CA ILE A 141 5.12 16.21 17.09
C ILE A 141 4.19 16.81 18.15
N ALA A 142 3.05 16.17 18.37
CA ALA A 142 2.10 16.57 19.39
C ALA A 142 2.75 16.59 20.80
N HIS A 143 3.47 15.52 21.15
CA HIS A 143 4.19 15.44 22.42
C HIS A 143 5.23 16.56 22.57
N LYS A 144 6.04 16.79 21.55
CA LYS A 144 7.09 17.83 21.58
C LYS A 144 6.52 19.26 21.66
N ARG A 145 5.40 19.52 20.98
CA ARG A 145 4.81 20.86 20.90
C ARG A 145 3.90 21.20 22.07
N HIS A 146 3.22 20.19 22.63
CA HIS A 146 2.10 20.39 23.55
C HIS A 146 2.24 19.64 24.89
N GLY A 147 3.31 18.87 25.07
CA GLY A 147 3.61 18.22 26.36
C GLY A 147 2.60 17.13 26.74
N GLY A 148 2.42 16.09 25.92
CA GLY A 148 1.74 14.87 26.33
C GLY A 148 0.36 14.64 25.74
N ARG A 149 -0.74 14.98 26.40
CA ARG A 149 -2.12 14.57 26.05
C ARG A 149 -2.90 15.51 25.13
N LYS A 150 -2.22 16.33 24.34
CA LYS A 150 -2.84 17.20 23.35
C LYS A 150 -2.51 16.73 21.95
N LYS A 151 -3.47 16.85 21.01
CA LYS A 151 -3.27 16.57 19.57
C LYS A 151 -2.78 15.15 19.25
N TYR A 152 -3.18 14.13 20.02
CA TYR A 152 -2.72 12.75 19.89
C TYR A 152 -3.71 11.82 19.21
N LYS A 153 -5.02 12.17 19.18
CA LYS A 153 -6.04 11.40 18.50
C LYS A 153 -5.88 11.51 17.00
N ILE A 154 -6.12 10.40 16.33
CA ILE A 154 -6.13 10.30 14.86
C ILE A 154 -7.53 9.94 14.43
N LEU A 155 -8.16 10.79 13.63
CA LEU A 155 -9.43 10.48 13.00
C LEU A 155 -9.19 9.65 11.75
N TYR A 156 -10.10 8.72 11.45
CA TYR A 156 -10.11 7.96 10.20
C TYR A 156 -11.52 7.87 9.65
N ARG A 157 -11.65 7.76 8.33
CA ARG A 157 -12.96 7.71 7.70
C ARG A 157 -13.47 6.27 7.61
N GLU A 158 -14.75 6.09 7.92
CA GLU A 158 -15.46 4.83 7.68
C GLU A 158 -15.31 4.40 6.23
N ARG A 159 -15.18 3.09 5.98
CA ARG A 159 -14.97 2.42 4.69
C ARG A 159 -13.60 2.61 4.04
N ASP A 160 -12.73 3.45 4.56
CA ASP A 160 -11.37 3.61 4.05
C ASP A 160 -10.46 2.48 4.54
N TYR A 161 -9.45 2.16 3.74
CA TYR A 161 -8.43 1.18 4.07
C TYR A 161 -7.07 1.85 4.23
N HIS A 162 -6.45 1.67 5.39
CA HIS A 162 -5.16 2.30 5.70
C HIS A 162 -4.04 1.31 6.00
N GLY A 163 -4.31 0.03 5.96
CA GLY A 163 -3.30 -1.02 6.13
C GLY A 163 -3.75 -2.18 7.01
N SER A 164 -2.89 -3.18 7.11
CA SER A 164 -3.16 -4.46 7.78
C SER A 164 -2.35 -4.69 9.06
N THR A 165 -1.44 -3.78 9.46
CA THR A 165 -0.81 -3.81 10.79
C THR A 165 -1.82 -3.40 11.85
N LEU A 166 -1.62 -3.78 13.12
CA LEU A 166 -2.57 -3.46 14.19
C LEU A 166 -2.84 -1.97 14.34
N GLY A 167 -1.81 -1.11 14.19
CA GLY A 167 -2.00 0.34 14.21
C GLY A 167 -2.78 0.86 13.00
N CYS A 168 -2.42 0.42 11.80
CA CYS A 168 -3.15 0.80 10.58
C CYS A 168 -4.57 0.23 10.54
N LEU A 169 -4.76 -0.99 11.07
CA LEU A 169 -6.08 -1.60 11.18
C LEU A 169 -6.97 -0.83 12.15
N SER A 170 -6.38 -0.20 13.18
CA SER A 170 -7.09 0.70 14.09
C SER A 170 -7.64 1.95 13.39
N ALA A 171 -6.99 2.39 12.30
CA ALA A 171 -7.43 3.48 11.45
C ALA A 171 -8.26 3.03 10.22
N THR A 172 -8.39 1.72 9.97
CA THR A 172 -9.15 1.19 8.83
C THR A 172 -10.64 1.17 9.14
N GLY A 173 -11.45 1.78 8.28
CA GLY A 173 -12.91 1.88 8.45
C GLY A 173 -13.72 0.75 7.81
N GLN A 174 -13.06 -0.29 7.28
CA GLN A 174 -13.69 -1.47 6.67
C GLN A 174 -13.91 -2.55 7.74
N GLU A 175 -15.13 -2.69 8.24
CA GLU A 175 -15.45 -3.61 9.34
C GLU A 175 -15.03 -5.05 9.05
N GLN A 176 -15.28 -5.57 7.86
CA GLN A 176 -14.91 -6.93 7.45
C GLN A 176 -13.41 -7.21 7.53
N ARG A 177 -12.56 -6.18 7.56
CA ARG A 177 -11.11 -6.29 7.72
C ARG A 177 -10.65 -6.16 9.17
N ARG A 178 -11.55 -5.71 10.05
CA ARG A 178 -11.29 -5.47 11.47
C ARG A 178 -11.83 -6.58 12.35
N ASP A 179 -12.88 -7.24 11.89
CA ASP A 179 -13.53 -8.31 12.63
C ASP A 179 -12.50 -9.35 13.13
N GLN A 180 -12.62 -9.72 14.38
CA GLN A 180 -11.77 -10.70 15.09
C GLN A 180 -10.31 -10.29 15.37
N TYR A 181 -9.88 -9.07 15.02
CA TYR A 181 -8.49 -8.62 15.24
C TYR A 181 -8.29 -7.63 16.41
N GLY A 182 -9.36 -7.30 17.15
CA GLY A 182 -9.25 -6.46 18.36
C GLY A 182 -8.51 -7.16 19.53
N PRO A 183 -8.13 -6.41 20.57
CA PRO A 183 -8.38 -4.99 20.77
C PRO A 183 -7.49 -4.09 19.91
N PHE A 184 -8.04 -2.96 19.46
CA PHE A 184 -7.33 -2.00 18.63
C PHE A 184 -6.53 -0.99 19.46
N VAL A 185 -5.59 -0.30 18.79
CA VAL A 185 -4.84 0.79 19.40
C VAL A 185 -5.79 1.92 19.76
N PRO A 186 -5.77 2.44 21.01
CA PRO A 186 -6.66 3.51 21.43
C PRO A 186 -6.39 4.83 20.71
N ASP A 187 -7.39 5.72 20.76
CA ASP A 187 -7.31 7.09 20.24
C ASP A 187 -7.33 7.20 18.71
N PHE A 188 -7.82 6.17 18.05
CA PHE A 188 -8.26 6.22 16.65
C PHE A 188 -9.79 6.33 16.64
N VAL A 189 -10.32 7.40 16.02
CA VAL A 189 -11.75 7.73 16.07
C VAL A 189 -12.33 7.81 14.65
N ALA A 190 -13.43 7.10 14.43
CA ALA A 190 -14.11 7.10 13.13
C ALA A 190 -14.83 8.42 12.86
N VAL A 191 -14.75 8.89 11.62
CA VAL A 191 -15.63 9.90 11.04
C VAL A 191 -16.50 9.27 9.96
N PRO A 192 -17.71 9.78 9.70
CA PRO A 192 -18.61 9.24 8.69
C PRO A 192 -17.97 9.19 7.29
N HIS A 193 -18.38 8.19 6.50
CA HIS A 193 -17.95 8.07 5.10
C HIS A 193 -18.57 9.16 4.21
N CYS A 194 -17.97 9.41 3.05
CA CYS A 194 -18.41 10.40 2.07
C CYS A 194 -19.04 9.77 0.82
N LEU A 195 -19.54 8.55 0.89
CA LEU A 195 -20.20 7.87 -0.22
C LEU A 195 -21.66 8.29 -0.32
N GLU A 196 -21.97 9.10 -1.33
CA GLU A 196 -23.34 9.58 -1.58
C GLU A 196 -24.30 8.45 -1.98
N TYR A 197 -23.82 7.53 -2.81
CA TYR A 197 -24.59 6.33 -3.14
C TYR A 197 -24.87 5.49 -1.88
N ARG A 198 -26.14 5.24 -1.58
CA ARG A 198 -26.61 4.65 -0.32
C ARG A 198 -26.22 5.50 0.90
N SER A 199 -26.44 6.79 0.78
CA SER A 199 -26.16 7.78 1.80
C SER A 199 -26.73 7.39 3.17
N GLN A 200 -25.92 7.57 4.22
CA GLN A 200 -26.34 7.44 5.61
C GLN A 200 -27.32 8.56 6.06
N TRP A 201 -27.45 9.62 5.28
CA TRP A 201 -28.36 10.75 5.53
C TRP A 201 -29.55 10.80 4.59
N GLY A 202 -29.78 9.74 3.79
CA GLY A 202 -30.81 9.69 2.76
C GLY A 202 -30.48 10.57 1.55
N ASP A 203 -31.51 10.98 0.82
CA ASP A 203 -31.39 11.88 -0.33
C ASP A 203 -31.32 13.32 0.20
N VAL A 204 -30.11 13.90 0.17
CA VAL A 204 -29.83 15.24 0.67
C VAL A 204 -29.05 16.04 -0.36
N ALA A 205 -29.45 17.29 -0.56
CA ALA A 205 -28.65 18.23 -1.33
C ALA A 205 -27.31 18.48 -0.59
N ASN A 206 -26.26 18.77 -1.37
CA ASN A 206 -24.92 19.12 -0.86
C ASN A 206 -24.31 18.03 0.06
N TYR A 207 -24.42 16.77 -0.35
CA TYR A 207 -23.92 15.63 0.42
C TYR A 207 -22.44 15.79 0.84
N GLY A 208 -21.58 16.28 -0.05
CA GLY A 208 -20.17 16.52 0.24
C GLY A 208 -19.93 17.51 1.38
N GLU A 209 -20.68 18.62 1.40
CA GLU A 209 -20.61 19.62 2.48
C GLU A 209 -21.08 19.02 3.80
N ARG A 210 -22.13 18.21 3.77
CA ARG A 210 -22.65 17.51 4.97
C ARG A 210 -21.62 16.50 5.50
N ALA A 211 -20.96 15.77 4.63
CA ALA A 211 -19.89 14.85 5.01
C ALA A 211 -18.71 15.59 5.66
N ALA A 212 -18.32 16.74 5.10
CA ALA A 212 -17.29 17.60 5.69
C ALA A 212 -17.70 18.15 7.07
N ALA A 213 -18.92 18.64 7.21
CA ALA A 213 -19.45 19.13 8.48
C ALA A 213 -19.52 18.03 9.56
N ALA A 214 -19.77 16.78 9.17
CA ALA A 214 -19.75 15.66 10.08
C ALA A 214 -18.36 15.38 10.67
N ILE A 215 -17.29 15.66 9.93
CA ILE A 215 -15.91 15.59 10.46
C ILE A 215 -15.71 16.63 11.56
N GLU A 216 -16.14 17.88 11.33
CA GLU A 216 -16.09 18.94 12.33
C GLU A 216 -16.85 18.57 13.59
N ALA A 217 -18.05 18.03 13.46
CA ALA A 217 -18.86 17.56 14.59
C ALA A 217 -18.12 16.51 15.45
N VAL A 218 -17.40 15.58 14.81
CA VAL A 218 -16.58 14.61 15.53
C VAL A 218 -15.41 15.29 16.23
N ILE A 219 -14.71 16.22 15.57
CA ILE A 219 -13.61 16.99 16.19
C ILE A 219 -14.09 17.71 17.44
N LEU A 220 -15.26 18.38 17.37
CA LEU A 220 -15.84 19.11 18.49
C LEU A 220 -16.23 18.15 19.64
N ARG A 221 -16.82 17.01 19.33
CA ARG A 221 -17.17 15.97 20.31
C ARG A 221 -15.95 15.39 21.02
N GLU A 222 -14.89 15.09 20.28
CA GLU A 222 -13.66 14.50 20.82
C GLU A 222 -12.78 15.50 21.57
N GLY A 223 -13.07 16.78 21.47
CA GLY A 223 -12.31 17.91 21.98
C GLY A 223 -11.21 18.34 21.01
N PRO A 224 -11.32 19.52 20.39
CA PRO A 224 -10.40 20.01 19.37
C PRO A 224 -8.93 19.96 19.79
N ASP A 225 -8.66 20.18 21.08
CA ASP A 225 -7.30 20.14 21.63
C ASP A 225 -6.70 18.70 21.65
N THR A 226 -7.51 17.68 21.52
CA THR A 226 -7.04 16.28 21.53
C THR A 226 -6.81 15.71 20.12
N VAL A 227 -7.44 16.27 19.10
CA VAL A 227 -7.37 15.78 17.72
C VAL A 227 -6.12 16.32 17.02
N GLY A 228 -5.25 15.43 16.56
CA GLY A 228 -3.97 15.75 15.94
C GLY A 228 -3.93 15.61 14.43
N ALA A 229 -4.68 14.66 13.88
CA ALA A 229 -4.70 14.38 12.45
C ALA A 229 -6.01 13.75 12.01
N LEU A 230 -6.25 13.83 10.71
CA LEU A 230 -7.30 13.09 9.98
C LEU A 230 -6.62 12.29 8.86
N CYS A 231 -6.92 11.00 8.78
CA CYS A 231 -6.48 10.08 7.74
C CYS A 231 -7.67 9.76 6.83
N LEU A 232 -7.54 10.04 5.53
CA LEU A 232 -8.56 9.86 4.49
C LEU A 232 -8.02 8.99 3.36
#